data_00bf6983cc1c7148abebff05cf06aa84
#
_entry.id   00bf6983cc1c7148abebff05cf06aa84
#
_cell.length_a   1.000
_cell.length_b   1.000
_cell.length_c   1.000
_cell.angle_alpha   90.00
_cell.angle_beta   90.00
_cell.angle_gamma   90.00
#
_symmetry.space_group_name_H-M   'P 1'
#
loop_
_entity.id
_entity.type
_entity.pdbx_description
1 polymer ?
#
loop_
_entity_poly.entity_id
_entity_poly.type
_entity_poly.pdbx_seq_one_letter_code
_entity_poly.pdbx_strand_id
1 'polypeptide(L)'
;MRHKIGTAAAAALLAMAMAAPACAQGPEITVQRPAAKGDTLQVTLSIQEPSQSAHALLCSLGYDKTQLQLESAEILPGSGKQAGNTNGTAKNTRTAGMVSAEWHDLDSAFTGGEVLQLQFTALCDFTETTLEVQDVQLAAMQNGVAKKLTAKTAALTVSGGIQPGDLNRNGKIDSGDLILLRRVLAKLNEPDFTAATAADLNRNGKID
;
A
#
# COMPACT_ATOMS: atom_id res chain seq x y z
N MET A 1 -29.95 21.17 -20.33
CA MET A 1 -30.15 19.72 -20.52
C MET A 1 -28.92 19.01 -19.98
N ARG A 2 -29.02 18.38 -18.83
CA ARG A 2 -27.90 17.56 -18.26
C ARG A 2 -27.89 16.25 -19.03
N HIS A 3 -26.89 16.04 -19.90
CA HIS A 3 -26.66 14.74 -20.48
C HIS A 3 -26.25 13.78 -19.36
N LYS A 4 -27.12 12.83 -19.05
CA LYS A 4 -26.74 11.61 -18.34
C LYS A 4 -25.81 10.84 -19.29
N ILE A 5 -24.51 11.14 -19.27
CA ILE A 5 -23.51 10.24 -19.82
C ILE A 5 -23.46 9.09 -18.82
N GLY A 6 -24.18 8.03 -19.15
CA GLY A 6 -24.51 6.97 -18.23
C GLY A 6 -23.28 6.14 -17.82
N THR A 7 -23.47 5.32 -16.83
CA THR A 7 -22.57 4.27 -16.34
C THR A 7 -21.87 3.45 -17.43
N ALA A 8 -22.42 3.40 -18.63
CA ALA A 8 -21.86 2.74 -19.82
C ALA A 8 -20.57 3.39 -20.34
N ALA A 9 -20.45 4.75 -20.26
CA ALA A 9 -19.24 5.44 -20.72
C ALA A 9 -18.07 5.25 -19.76
N ALA A 10 -18.36 5.18 -18.46
CA ALA A 10 -17.34 4.94 -17.44
C ALA A 10 -16.82 3.49 -17.48
N ALA A 11 -17.72 2.51 -17.71
CA ALA A 11 -17.33 1.12 -17.90
C ALA A 11 -16.51 0.92 -19.19
N ALA A 12 -16.84 1.67 -20.27
CA ALA A 12 -16.06 1.65 -21.51
C ALA A 12 -14.67 2.27 -21.34
N LEU A 13 -14.52 3.28 -20.48
CA LEU A 13 -13.23 3.89 -20.16
C LEU A 13 -12.30 2.86 -19.50
N LEU A 14 -12.80 2.14 -18.52
CA LEU A 14 -12.03 1.13 -17.80
C LEU A 14 -11.72 -0.10 -18.68
N ALA A 15 -12.70 -0.55 -19.48
CA ALA A 15 -12.52 -1.66 -20.41
C ALA A 15 -11.47 -1.38 -21.50
N MET A 16 -11.40 -0.13 -22.01
CA MET A 16 -10.37 0.26 -22.96
C MET A 16 -8.98 0.36 -22.33
N ALA A 17 -8.89 0.76 -21.06
CA ALA A 17 -7.62 0.75 -20.34
C ALA A 17 -7.11 -0.68 -20.08
N MET A 18 -8.02 -1.66 -19.96
CA MET A 18 -7.69 -3.07 -19.70
C MET A 18 -7.33 -3.87 -20.97
N ALA A 19 -7.66 -3.38 -22.18
CA ALA A 19 -7.41 -4.07 -23.45
C ALA A 19 -5.97 -3.94 -23.98
N ALA A 20 -5.04 -3.41 -23.20
CA ALA A 20 -3.64 -3.32 -23.60
C ALA A 20 -2.86 -4.59 -23.21
N PRO A 21 -1.91 -5.05 -24.08
CA PRO A 21 -1.21 -6.30 -23.85
C PRO A 21 -0.35 -6.26 -22.59
N ALA A 22 -0.25 -7.44 -22.01
CA ALA A 22 0.62 -7.85 -20.90
C ALA A 22 1.36 -6.74 -20.15
N CYS A 23 0.91 -6.56 -18.96
CA CYS A 23 1.46 -5.75 -17.91
C CYS A 23 2.96 -5.91 -17.76
N ALA A 24 3.68 -4.81 -17.74
CA ALA A 24 4.93 -4.83 -17.04
C ALA A 24 4.59 -5.12 -15.56
N GLN A 25 4.94 -6.29 -15.05
CA GLN A 25 4.99 -6.55 -13.62
C GLN A 25 5.81 -5.42 -13.01
N GLY A 26 5.22 -4.70 -12.08
CA GLY A 26 5.96 -3.74 -11.30
C GLY A 26 7.07 -4.48 -10.53
N PRO A 27 8.11 -3.80 -10.11
CA PRO A 27 9.15 -4.43 -9.32
C PRO A 27 8.55 -4.99 -8.03
N GLU A 28 8.89 -6.24 -7.72
CA GLU A 28 8.68 -6.79 -6.39
C GLU A 28 9.41 -5.91 -5.38
N ILE A 29 8.68 -5.39 -4.41
CA ILE A 29 9.23 -4.53 -3.37
C ILE A 29 9.30 -5.35 -2.09
N THR A 30 10.50 -5.70 -1.65
CA THR A 30 10.71 -6.26 -0.33
C THR A 30 10.60 -5.14 0.70
N VAL A 31 9.62 -5.23 1.57
CA VAL A 31 9.39 -4.27 2.64
C VAL A 31 10.07 -4.76 3.90
N GLN A 32 11.16 -4.09 4.30
CA GLN A 32 11.86 -4.34 5.55
C GLN A 32 11.13 -3.65 6.71
N ARG A 33 9.94 -4.13 7.03
CA ARG A 33 9.15 -3.68 8.17
C ARG A 33 8.80 -4.87 9.02
N PRO A 34 9.56 -5.13 10.10
CA PRO A 34 9.32 -6.27 10.96
C PRO A 34 7.97 -6.12 11.67
N ALA A 35 7.30 -7.24 11.86
CA ALA A 35 6.05 -7.32 12.61
C ALA A 35 5.97 -8.62 13.40
N ALA A 36 5.35 -8.55 14.57
CA ALA A 36 4.96 -9.72 15.33
C ALA A 36 3.56 -10.16 14.96
N LYS A 37 3.27 -11.42 15.19
CA LYS A 37 1.92 -11.96 15.01
C LYS A 37 0.87 -11.11 15.73
N GLY A 38 -0.15 -10.68 15.01
CA GLY A 38 -1.22 -9.82 15.50
C GLY A 38 -0.96 -8.32 15.31
N ASP A 39 0.23 -7.91 14.86
CA ASP A 39 0.50 -6.52 14.57
C ASP A 39 -0.29 -6.03 13.35
N THR A 40 -0.69 -4.77 13.40
CA THR A 40 -1.31 -4.10 12.27
C THR A 40 -0.26 -3.38 11.44
N LEU A 41 -0.33 -3.58 10.12
CA LEU A 41 0.45 -2.86 9.12
C LEU A 41 -0.50 -2.07 8.22
N GLN A 42 -0.17 -0.82 7.98
CA GLN A 42 -0.86 0.03 7.02
C GLN A 42 0.04 0.25 5.82
N VAL A 43 -0.46 -0.06 4.63
CA VAL A 43 0.24 0.10 3.36
C VAL A 43 -0.50 1.13 2.53
N THR A 44 0.21 2.16 2.09
CA THR A 44 -0.33 3.20 1.22
C THR A 44 0.39 3.18 -0.12
N LEU A 45 -0.38 3.03 -1.19
CA LEU A 45 0.10 3.17 -2.57
C LEU A 45 -0.11 4.60 -3.02
N SER A 46 0.97 5.23 -3.47
CA SER A 46 0.95 6.56 -4.06
C SER A 46 1.40 6.50 -5.51
N ILE A 47 0.80 7.30 -6.37
CA ILE A 47 1.19 7.45 -7.78
C ILE A 47 1.68 8.87 -7.97
N GLN A 48 2.92 9.01 -8.45
CA GLN A 48 3.46 10.32 -8.80
C GLN A 48 2.79 10.84 -10.07
N GLU A 49 2.75 12.16 -10.20
CA GLU A 49 2.05 12.91 -11.25
C GLU A 49 2.00 12.19 -12.59
N PRO A 50 0.82 11.79 -13.08
CA PRO A 50 0.70 11.34 -14.44
C PRO A 50 1.03 12.49 -15.39
N SER A 51 1.50 12.18 -16.58
CA SER A 51 1.84 13.17 -17.61
C SER A 51 0.66 14.06 -18.02
N GLN A 52 -0.55 13.62 -17.74
CA GLN A 52 -1.81 14.32 -17.94
C GLN A 52 -2.77 13.91 -16.84
N SER A 53 -3.78 14.74 -16.57
CA SER A 53 -4.82 14.42 -15.60
C SER A 53 -5.54 13.12 -15.98
N ALA A 54 -5.57 12.16 -15.06
CA ALA A 54 -6.24 10.88 -15.26
C ALA A 54 -7.69 10.95 -14.79
N HIS A 55 -8.57 10.21 -15.45
CA HIS A 55 -9.99 10.08 -15.13
C HIS A 55 -10.35 8.64 -14.73
N ALA A 56 -9.42 7.71 -14.89
CA ALA A 56 -9.56 6.35 -14.42
C ALA A 56 -8.21 5.80 -13.98
N LEU A 57 -8.24 4.95 -12.97
CA LEU A 57 -7.13 4.21 -12.39
C LEU A 57 -7.54 2.75 -12.22
N LEU A 58 -6.66 1.86 -12.61
CA LEU A 58 -6.67 0.46 -12.19
C LEU A 58 -5.30 0.14 -11.60
N CYS A 59 -5.27 -0.47 -10.44
CA CYS A 59 -4.04 -0.98 -9.85
C CYS A 59 -4.28 -2.30 -9.14
N SER A 60 -3.24 -3.11 -9.04
CA SER A 60 -3.24 -4.36 -8.28
C SER A 60 -1.99 -4.43 -7.42
N LEU A 61 -2.13 -4.99 -6.22
CA LEU A 61 -1.05 -5.19 -5.28
C LEU A 61 -1.08 -6.63 -4.80
N GLY A 62 0.02 -7.35 -5.02
CA GLY A 62 0.29 -8.68 -4.48
C GLY A 62 0.90 -8.58 -3.09
N TYR A 63 0.62 -9.55 -2.22
CA TYR A 63 1.19 -9.66 -0.89
C TYR A 63 1.33 -11.12 -0.47
N ASP A 64 2.24 -11.40 0.46
CA ASP A 64 2.41 -12.74 1.01
C ASP A 64 1.25 -13.07 1.99
N LYS A 65 0.32 -13.89 1.52
CA LYS A 65 -0.84 -14.35 2.30
C LYS A 65 -0.48 -15.30 3.47
N THR A 66 0.76 -15.79 3.52
CA THR A 66 1.21 -16.61 4.64
C THR A 66 1.65 -15.75 5.82
N GLN A 67 2.06 -14.51 5.53
CA GLN A 67 2.50 -13.53 6.51
C GLN A 67 1.42 -12.49 6.84
N LEU A 68 0.57 -12.13 5.87
CA LEU A 68 -0.36 -11.01 5.96
C LEU A 68 -1.79 -11.44 5.67
N GLN A 69 -2.72 -10.95 6.49
CA GLN A 69 -4.17 -11.01 6.26
C GLN A 69 -4.67 -9.61 5.95
N LEU A 70 -5.35 -9.44 4.82
CA LEU A 70 -5.99 -8.17 4.47
C LEU A 70 -7.25 -7.97 5.31
N GLU A 71 -7.32 -6.86 6.04
CA GLU A 71 -8.49 -6.47 6.85
C GLU A 71 -9.37 -5.46 6.13
N SER A 72 -8.75 -4.46 5.49
CA SER A 72 -9.47 -3.44 4.74
C SER A 72 -8.67 -2.92 3.56
N ALA A 73 -9.40 -2.43 2.56
CA ALA A 73 -8.86 -1.74 1.40
C ALA A 73 -9.73 -0.52 1.08
N GLU A 74 -9.13 0.65 1.05
CA GLU A 74 -9.79 1.93 0.82
C GLU A 74 -9.12 2.65 -0.34
N ILE A 75 -9.94 3.19 -1.26
CA ILE A 75 -9.46 4.06 -2.32
C ILE A 75 -9.45 5.48 -1.81
N LEU A 76 -8.27 6.09 -1.84
CA LEU A 76 -8.08 7.47 -1.42
C LEU A 76 -8.24 8.41 -2.61
N PRO A 77 -8.93 9.56 -2.44
CA PRO A 77 -8.89 10.60 -3.45
C PRO A 77 -7.47 11.16 -3.50
N GLY A 78 -6.82 11.09 -4.64
CA GLY A 78 -5.48 11.67 -4.85
C GLY A 78 -5.39 13.11 -4.30
N SER A 79 -4.19 13.53 -3.91
CA SER A 79 -3.95 14.80 -3.22
C SER A 79 -4.64 15.99 -3.92
N GLY A 80 -5.43 16.73 -3.17
CA GLY A 80 -6.09 17.95 -3.59
C GLY A 80 -7.57 17.83 -3.95
N LYS A 81 -8.23 16.68 -3.74
CA LYS A 81 -9.65 16.54 -4.01
C LYS A 81 -10.47 16.22 -2.78
N GLN A 82 -11.62 16.86 -2.72
CA GLN A 82 -12.60 16.67 -1.67
C GLN A 82 -13.08 15.23 -1.60
N ALA A 83 -13.03 14.68 -0.41
CA ALA A 83 -13.77 13.49 -0.07
C ALA A 83 -15.24 13.71 -0.42
N GLY A 84 -15.79 12.97 -1.37
CA GLY A 84 -17.21 13.10 -1.67
C GLY A 84 -17.72 12.37 -2.88
N ASN A 85 -16.87 11.99 -3.84
CA ASN A 85 -17.35 11.37 -5.06
C ASN A 85 -16.35 10.36 -5.64
N THR A 86 -15.86 9.47 -4.79
CA THR A 86 -15.02 8.35 -5.25
C THR A 86 -15.93 7.24 -5.80
N ASN A 87 -16.11 7.22 -7.10
CA ASN A 87 -16.71 6.08 -7.80
C ASN A 87 -15.66 4.97 -7.93
N GLY A 88 -15.15 4.48 -6.81
CA GLY A 88 -14.09 3.49 -6.81
C GLY A 88 -14.45 2.28 -5.98
N THR A 89 -13.88 1.15 -6.34
CA THR A 89 -14.03 -0.11 -5.63
C THR A 89 -12.67 -0.75 -5.42
N ALA A 90 -12.29 -0.96 -4.17
CA ALA A 90 -11.19 -1.84 -3.84
C ALA A 90 -11.76 -3.21 -3.47
N LYS A 91 -11.28 -4.25 -4.09
CA LYS A 91 -11.72 -5.62 -3.85
C LYS A 91 -10.53 -6.53 -3.64
N ASN A 92 -10.65 -7.41 -2.64
CA ASN A 92 -9.81 -8.59 -2.61
C ASN A 92 -10.21 -9.47 -3.80
N THR A 93 -9.26 -9.75 -4.68
CA THR A 93 -9.53 -10.61 -5.83
C THR A 93 -9.71 -12.06 -5.39
N ARG A 94 -10.27 -12.89 -6.27
CA ARG A 94 -10.40 -14.33 -6.06
C ARG A 94 -9.06 -15.03 -5.83
N THR A 95 -7.95 -14.38 -6.19
CA THR A 95 -6.60 -14.87 -5.95
C THR A 95 -6.17 -14.44 -4.57
N ALA A 96 -6.06 -15.37 -3.62
CA ALA A 96 -5.55 -15.08 -2.29
C ALA A 96 -4.14 -14.47 -2.39
N GLY A 97 -3.91 -13.37 -1.69
CA GLY A 97 -2.65 -12.64 -1.75
C GLY A 97 -2.61 -11.52 -2.78
N MET A 98 -3.76 -11.10 -3.32
CA MET A 98 -3.84 -9.98 -4.26
C MET A 98 -5.02 -9.07 -3.93
N VAL A 99 -4.82 -7.77 -4.08
CA VAL A 99 -5.85 -6.73 -4.02
C VAL A 99 -5.87 -6.00 -5.35
N SER A 100 -7.06 -5.81 -5.92
CA SER A 100 -7.26 -4.93 -7.07
C SER A 100 -8.13 -3.75 -6.68
N ALA A 101 -7.77 -2.58 -7.15
CA ALA A 101 -8.52 -1.36 -6.95
C ALA A 101 -8.77 -0.69 -8.30
N GLU A 102 -10.01 -0.26 -8.50
CA GLU A 102 -10.42 0.51 -9.67
C GLU A 102 -11.12 1.79 -9.22
N TRP A 103 -10.82 2.87 -9.91
CA TRP A 103 -11.44 4.16 -9.71
C TRP A 103 -11.70 4.85 -11.05
N HIS A 104 -12.81 5.53 -11.18
CA HIS A 104 -13.09 6.39 -12.30
C HIS A 104 -13.96 7.59 -11.89
N ASP A 105 -13.68 8.72 -12.48
CA ASP A 105 -14.49 9.93 -12.34
C ASP A 105 -14.34 10.76 -13.63
N LEU A 106 -15.47 11.06 -14.27
CA LEU A 106 -15.49 11.83 -15.51
C LEU A 106 -15.46 13.34 -15.26
N ASP A 107 -15.91 13.77 -14.09
CA ASP A 107 -16.02 15.19 -13.71
C ASP A 107 -14.78 15.69 -12.97
N SER A 108 -13.99 14.77 -12.43
CA SER A 108 -12.81 15.05 -11.62
C SER A 108 -11.59 14.32 -12.16
N ALA A 109 -10.48 15.01 -12.27
CA ALA A 109 -9.23 14.42 -12.72
C ALA A 109 -8.28 14.15 -11.55
N PHE A 110 -7.59 13.01 -11.60
CA PHE A 110 -6.51 12.65 -10.71
C PHE A 110 -5.19 13.23 -11.22
N THR A 111 -4.47 13.92 -10.35
CA THR A 111 -3.22 14.60 -10.69
C THR A 111 -2.00 14.01 -9.97
N GLY A 112 -2.18 12.99 -9.15
CA GLY A 112 -1.14 12.34 -8.34
C GLY A 112 -1.50 12.29 -6.86
N GLY A 113 -0.75 11.52 -6.07
CA GLY A 113 -0.89 11.36 -4.64
C GLY A 113 -1.28 9.96 -4.21
N GLU A 114 -1.76 9.83 -3.00
CA GLU A 114 -2.18 8.56 -2.41
C GLU A 114 -3.46 8.07 -3.08
N VAL A 115 -3.49 6.81 -3.50
CA VAL A 115 -4.60 6.23 -4.25
C VAL A 115 -5.25 5.04 -3.58
N LEU A 116 -4.48 4.27 -2.79
CA LEU A 116 -4.97 3.07 -2.14
C LEU A 116 -4.34 2.94 -0.77
N GLN A 117 -5.17 2.71 0.23
CA GLN A 117 -4.75 2.38 1.60
C GLN A 117 -5.24 0.98 1.94
N LEU A 118 -4.33 0.15 2.42
CA LEU A 118 -4.60 -1.21 2.83
C LEU A 118 -4.23 -1.37 4.30
N GLN A 119 -5.03 -2.11 5.03
CA GLN A 119 -4.73 -2.51 6.39
C GLN A 119 -4.58 -4.02 6.45
N PHE A 120 -3.48 -4.48 7.01
CA PHE A 120 -3.16 -5.89 7.19
C PHE A 120 -2.95 -6.22 8.66
N THR A 121 -3.24 -7.48 9.01
CA THR A 121 -2.82 -8.10 10.26
C THR A 121 -1.71 -9.12 9.97
N ALA A 122 -0.62 -9.07 10.74
CA ALA A 122 0.45 -10.06 10.66
C ALA A 122 -0.02 -11.42 11.21
N LEU A 123 0.12 -12.47 10.42
CA LEU A 123 -0.29 -13.84 10.77
C LEU A 123 0.80 -14.60 11.53
N CYS A 124 2.05 -14.19 11.39
CA CYS A 124 3.22 -14.74 12.07
C CYS A 124 4.25 -13.63 12.30
N ASP A 125 5.31 -13.95 13.04
CA ASP A 125 6.46 -13.08 13.21
C ASP A 125 7.29 -13.07 11.93
N PHE A 126 7.72 -11.88 11.48
CA PHE A 126 8.62 -11.72 10.34
C PHE A 126 9.45 -10.44 10.46
N THR A 127 10.62 -10.42 9.84
CA THR A 127 11.51 -9.25 9.77
C THR A 127 11.32 -8.46 8.47
N GLU A 128 10.82 -9.13 7.43
CA GLU A 128 10.54 -8.55 6.12
C GLU A 128 9.33 -9.23 5.49
N THR A 129 8.66 -8.55 4.60
CA THR A 129 7.55 -9.08 3.80
C THR A 129 7.63 -8.57 2.37
N THR A 130 7.00 -9.28 1.46
CA THR A 130 6.97 -8.91 0.05
C THR A 130 5.64 -8.28 -0.31
N LEU A 131 5.72 -7.12 -0.95
CA LEU A 131 4.61 -6.44 -1.59
C LEU A 131 4.97 -6.21 -3.05
N GLU A 132 4.09 -6.56 -3.95
CA GLU A 132 4.31 -6.46 -5.39
C GLU A 132 3.26 -5.53 -6.00
N VAL A 133 3.68 -4.37 -6.51
CA VAL A 133 2.80 -3.50 -7.27
C VAL A 133 2.67 -4.07 -8.67
N GLN A 134 1.48 -4.56 -8.99
CA GLN A 134 1.14 -5.07 -10.31
C GLN A 134 0.17 -4.09 -10.96
N ASP A 135 0.19 -3.99 -12.28
CA ASP A 135 -0.83 -3.30 -13.07
C ASP A 135 -1.24 -1.91 -12.56
N VAL A 136 -0.39 -0.92 -12.73
CA VAL A 136 -0.82 0.48 -12.60
C VAL A 136 -1.20 1.00 -13.98
N GLN A 137 -2.49 1.16 -14.23
CA GLN A 137 -3.02 1.69 -15.48
C GLN A 137 -3.81 2.97 -15.20
N LEU A 138 -3.52 3.99 -15.97
CA LEU A 138 -4.21 5.27 -15.93
C LEU A 138 -4.84 5.56 -17.29
N ALA A 139 -5.99 6.20 -17.30
CA ALA A 139 -6.62 6.67 -18.53
C ALA A 139 -7.13 8.10 -18.37
N ALA A 140 -6.97 8.90 -19.43
CA ALA A 140 -7.56 10.23 -19.57
C ALA A 140 -8.67 10.23 -20.59
N MET A 141 -9.62 11.15 -20.45
CA MET A 141 -10.60 11.44 -21.51
C MET A 141 -10.08 12.57 -22.39
N GLN A 142 -9.92 12.28 -23.69
CA GLN A 142 -9.58 13.27 -24.70
C GLN A 142 -10.64 13.24 -25.81
N ASN A 143 -11.35 14.33 -25.99
CA ASN A 143 -12.42 14.45 -27.01
C ASN A 143 -13.46 13.30 -26.95
N GLY A 144 -13.83 12.87 -25.73
CA GLY A 144 -14.80 11.79 -25.54
C GLY A 144 -14.22 10.37 -25.74
N VAL A 145 -12.92 10.23 -25.97
CA VAL A 145 -12.24 8.94 -26.16
C VAL A 145 -11.26 8.70 -24.98
N ALA A 146 -11.31 7.49 -24.43
CA ALA A 146 -10.36 7.07 -23.42
C ALA A 146 -8.97 6.84 -24.02
N LYS A 147 -7.96 7.48 -23.43
CA LYS A 147 -6.57 7.32 -23.83
C LYS A 147 -5.75 6.82 -22.63
N LYS A 148 -5.01 5.75 -22.84
CA LYS A 148 -4.09 5.22 -21.82
C LYS A 148 -2.99 6.24 -21.56
N LEU A 149 -2.71 6.46 -20.26
CA LEU A 149 -1.60 7.26 -19.79
C LEU A 149 -0.50 6.35 -19.22
N THR A 150 0.74 6.83 -19.28
CA THR A 150 1.85 6.16 -18.60
C THR A 150 1.96 6.73 -17.19
N ALA A 151 1.91 5.85 -16.17
CA ALA A 151 2.26 6.22 -14.80
C ALA A 151 3.78 6.45 -14.73
N LYS A 152 4.20 7.54 -14.09
CA LYS A 152 5.65 7.81 -13.95
C LYS A 152 6.29 6.92 -12.90
N THR A 153 5.70 6.82 -11.73
CA THR A 153 6.24 6.02 -10.62
C THR A 153 5.13 5.72 -9.62
N ALA A 154 5.10 4.51 -9.14
CA ALA A 154 4.31 4.12 -7.97
C ALA A 154 5.26 3.98 -6.77
N ALA A 155 4.83 4.42 -5.60
CA ALA A 155 5.56 4.29 -4.36
C ALA A 155 4.68 3.63 -3.30
N LEU A 156 5.27 2.75 -2.51
CA LEU A 156 4.63 2.14 -1.34
C LEU A 156 5.21 2.74 -0.06
N THR A 157 4.33 3.15 0.82
CA THR A 157 4.68 3.53 2.20
C THR A 157 4.06 2.53 3.16
N VAL A 158 4.86 2.01 4.08
CA VAL A 158 4.40 1.05 5.10
C VAL A 158 4.63 1.63 6.48
N SER A 159 3.59 1.60 7.31
CA SER A 159 3.62 2.00 8.72
C SER A 159 3.06 0.90 9.62
N GLY A 160 3.28 1.01 10.93
CA GLY A 160 2.91 -0.04 11.90
C GLY A 160 4.03 -1.05 12.12
N GLY A 161 3.71 -2.19 12.73
CA GLY A 161 4.68 -3.23 13.07
C GLY A 161 5.66 -2.83 14.18
N ILE A 162 6.83 -3.48 14.23
CA ILE A 162 7.85 -3.24 15.25
C ILE A 162 8.68 -2.00 14.88
N GLN A 163 8.72 -1.04 15.79
CA GLN A 163 9.55 0.16 15.65
C GLN A 163 10.95 -0.11 16.20
N PRO A 164 12.03 0.03 15.41
CA PRO A 164 13.39 -0.08 15.92
C PRO A 164 13.63 0.91 17.08
N GLY A 165 14.18 0.42 18.17
CA GLY A 165 14.45 1.21 19.37
C GLY A 165 13.31 1.25 20.40
N ASP A 166 12.08 0.89 20.05
CA ASP A 166 10.95 0.79 20.98
C ASP A 166 10.80 -0.65 21.50
N LEU A 167 11.64 -0.99 22.50
CA LEU A 167 11.72 -2.35 23.06
C LEU A 167 10.49 -2.70 23.92
N ASN A 168 9.86 -1.70 24.54
CA ASN A 168 8.70 -1.91 25.40
C ASN A 168 7.35 -1.73 24.67
N ARG A 169 7.41 -1.35 23.37
CA ARG A 169 6.25 -1.16 22.49
C ARG A 169 5.23 -0.14 22.98
N ASN A 170 5.69 0.92 23.64
CA ASN A 170 4.82 2.01 24.09
C ASN A 170 4.61 3.12 23.03
N GLY A 171 5.20 2.96 21.84
CA GLY A 171 5.15 3.90 20.72
C GLY A 171 6.13 5.07 20.84
N LYS A 172 7.06 5.01 21.81
CA LYS A 172 8.08 6.04 22.04
C LYS A 172 9.43 5.37 22.20
N ILE A 173 10.47 6.07 21.77
CA ILE A 173 11.86 5.68 22.02
C ILE A 173 12.36 6.56 23.15
N ASP A 174 12.50 6.02 24.36
CA ASP A 174 12.87 6.77 25.55
C ASP A 174 13.82 6.01 26.49
N SER A 175 14.03 6.55 27.71
CA SER A 175 14.92 5.94 28.70
C SER A 175 14.46 4.55 29.16
N GLY A 176 13.17 4.25 29.05
CA GLY A 176 12.62 2.93 29.38
C GLY A 176 13.20 1.85 28.47
N ASP A 177 13.30 2.14 27.17
CA ASP A 177 13.89 1.22 26.19
C ASP A 177 15.38 1.02 26.40
N LEU A 178 16.09 2.11 26.72
CA LEU A 178 17.51 2.04 27.06
C LEU A 178 17.78 1.15 28.25
N ILE A 179 16.92 1.20 29.27
CA ILE A 179 17.03 0.31 30.45
C ILE A 179 16.83 -1.14 30.05
N LEU A 180 15.82 -1.43 29.20
CA LEU A 180 15.56 -2.78 28.69
C LEU A 180 16.74 -3.27 27.86
N LEU A 181 17.24 -2.46 26.91
CA LEU A 181 18.41 -2.81 26.12
C LEU A 181 19.62 -3.16 26.96
N ARG A 182 19.93 -2.36 27.96
CA ARG A 182 21.04 -2.64 28.93
C ARG A 182 20.84 -3.95 29.66
N ARG A 183 19.61 -4.31 30.03
CA ARG A 183 19.32 -5.58 30.72
C ARG A 183 19.52 -6.77 29.78
N VAL A 184 19.14 -6.64 28.52
CA VAL A 184 19.36 -7.66 27.48
C VAL A 184 20.87 -7.85 27.25
N LEU A 185 21.62 -6.78 27.03
CA LEU A 185 23.08 -6.82 26.85
C LEU A 185 23.82 -7.38 28.04
N ALA A 186 23.33 -7.10 29.25
CA ALA A 186 23.88 -7.67 30.50
C ALA A 186 23.44 -9.14 30.76
N LYS A 187 22.67 -9.74 29.84
CA LYS A 187 22.10 -11.09 29.95
C LYS A 187 21.24 -11.30 31.21
N LEU A 188 20.60 -10.23 31.67
CA LEU A 188 19.68 -10.28 32.80
C LEU A 188 18.25 -10.63 32.36
N ASN A 189 17.93 -10.39 31.10
CA ASN A 189 16.66 -10.77 30.47
C ASN A 189 16.96 -11.42 29.12
N GLU A 190 16.21 -12.46 28.77
CA GLU A 190 16.13 -12.96 27.39
C GLU A 190 15.05 -12.16 26.66
N PRO A 191 15.37 -11.50 25.53
CA PRO A 191 14.39 -10.77 24.77
C PRO A 191 13.48 -11.76 24.02
N ASP A 192 12.19 -11.46 23.94
CA ASP A 192 11.30 -12.09 22.99
C ASP A 192 11.60 -11.59 21.56
N PHE A 193 10.90 -12.15 20.57
CA PHE A 193 11.08 -11.75 19.16
C PHE A 193 10.97 -10.24 18.96
N THR A 194 9.98 -9.60 19.60
CA THR A 194 9.72 -8.16 19.42
C THR A 194 10.83 -7.29 20.01
N ALA A 195 11.24 -7.59 21.24
CA ALA A 195 12.31 -6.85 21.90
C ALA A 195 13.67 -7.09 21.22
N ALA A 196 13.95 -8.31 20.75
CA ALA A 196 15.15 -8.62 19.99
C ALA A 196 15.19 -7.86 18.66
N THR A 197 14.09 -7.86 17.92
CA THR A 197 13.96 -7.16 16.64
C THR A 197 14.02 -5.64 16.80
N ALA A 198 13.41 -5.10 17.85
CA ALA A 198 13.48 -3.65 18.15
C ALA A 198 14.88 -3.23 18.60
N ALA A 199 15.66 -4.11 19.25
CA ALA A 199 17.01 -3.84 19.72
C ALA A 199 18.09 -3.97 18.62
N ASP A 200 17.83 -4.73 17.56
CA ASP A 200 18.71 -4.88 16.39
C ASP A 200 18.57 -3.69 15.46
N LEU A 201 19.22 -2.57 15.81
CA LEU A 201 19.08 -1.31 15.09
C LEU A 201 19.73 -1.32 13.70
N ASN A 202 20.78 -2.10 13.50
CA ASN A 202 21.49 -2.22 12.23
C ASN A 202 21.01 -3.42 11.38
N ARG A 203 20.05 -4.20 11.91
CA ARG A 203 19.42 -5.36 11.25
C ARG A 203 20.40 -6.43 10.81
N ASN A 204 21.44 -6.68 11.62
CA ASN A 204 22.43 -7.72 11.35
C ASN A 204 22.11 -9.06 12.04
N GLY A 205 20.98 -9.16 12.74
CA GLY A 205 20.54 -10.32 13.50
C GLY A 205 21.21 -10.42 14.88
N LYS A 206 21.86 -9.36 15.35
CA LYS A 206 22.54 -9.32 16.65
C LYS A 206 22.17 -8.06 17.42
N ILE A 207 22.16 -8.18 18.73
CA ILE A 207 22.03 -7.04 19.64
C ILE A 207 23.44 -6.70 20.14
N ASP A 208 24.04 -5.66 19.56
CA ASP A 208 25.42 -5.21 19.84
C ASP A 208 25.54 -3.68 19.92
#